data_eb6e57339115bb97b1f6f01f31494e3d
#
_entry.id   eb6e57339115bb97b1f6f01f31494e3d
#
_cell.length_a   1.000
_cell.length_b   1.000
_cell.length_c   1.000
_cell.angle_alpha   90.00
_cell.angle_beta   90.00
_cell.angle_gamma   90.00
#
_symmetry.space_group_name_H-M   'P 1'
#
loop_
_entity.id
_entity.type
_entity.pdbx_description
1 polymer ?
#
loop_
_entity_poly.entity_id
_entity_poly.type
_entity_poly.pdbx_seq_one_letter_code
_entity_poly.pdbx_strand_id
1 'polypeptide(L)' 'MTKKAAVCVDDWKLPVFRRHLDAAGYTYEGPIPFTPGTSILQVRYEWVRDAQPIIEAAQRECVERREELTRAED' A
#
# COMPACT_ATOMS: atom_id res chain seq x y z
N MET A 1 5.54 -9.29 19.86
CA MET A 1 4.38 -9.96 19.22
C MET A 1 4.08 -9.33 17.88
N THR A 2 3.85 -10.15 16.87
CA THR A 2 3.50 -9.67 15.54
C THR A 2 2.04 -9.23 15.51
N LYS A 3 1.81 -8.01 15.02
CA LYS A 3 0.47 -7.46 14.85
C LYS A 3 0.08 -7.46 13.39
N LYS A 4 -1.22 -7.41 13.12
CA LYS A 4 -1.76 -7.32 11.77
C LYS A 4 -2.56 -6.03 11.62
N ALA A 5 -2.35 -5.33 10.52
CA ALA A 5 -3.12 -4.14 10.19
C ALA A 5 -3.76 -4.33 8.82
N ALA A 6 -5.04 -4.04 8.72
CA ALA A 6 -5.75 -4.09 7.45
C ALA A 6 -5.60 -2.73 6.76
N VAL A 7 -5.00 -2.72 5.59
CA VAL A 7 -4.81 -1.51 4.79
C VAL A 7 -5.70 -1.60 3.57
N CYS A 8 -6.65 -0.67 3.46
CA CYS A 8 -7.56 -0.61 2.31
C CYS A 8 -6.86 0.15 1.18
N VAL A 9 -6.70 -0.52 0.04
CA VAL A 9 -5.90 0.00 -1.08
C VAL A 9 -6.70 -0.12 -2.36
N ASP A 10 -6.72 0.95 -3.15
CA ASP A 10 -7.30 0.90 -4.50
C ASP A 10 -6.50 -0.09 -5.36
N ASP A 11 -7.17 -0.85 -6.21
CA ASP A 11 -6.53 -1.91 -6.99
C ASP A 11 -5.34 -1.41 -7.81
N TRP A 12 -5.42 -0.20 -8.38
CA TRP A 12 -4.33 0.35 -9.17
C TRP A 12 -3.09 0.72 -8.32
N LYS A 13 -3.27 0.86 -7.01
CA LYS A 13 -2.17 1.18 -6.07
C LYS A 13 -1.46 -0.08 -5.55
N LEU A 14 -2.08 -1.24 -5.70
CA LEU A 14 -1.53 -2.49 -5.16
C LEU A 14 -0.07 -2.76 -5.55
N PRO A 15 0.34 -2.64 -6.81
CA PRO A 15 1.74 -2.89 -7.17
C PRO A 15 2.71 -1.98 -6.43
N VAL A 16 2.34 -0.72 -6.20
CA VAL A 16 3.18 0.24 -5.49
C VAL A 16 3.33 -0.14 -4.02
N PHE A 17 2.21 -0.44 -3.35
CA PHE A 17 2.23 -0.85 -1.95
C PHE A 17 3.03 -2.14 -1.75
N ARG A 18 2.81 -3.13 -2.63
CA ARG A 18 3.53 -4.41 -2.55
C ARG A 18 5.03 -4.20 -2.71
N ARG A 19 5.45 -3.36 -3.64
CA ARG A 19 6.87 -3.10 -3.86
C ARG A 19 7.51 -2.44 -2.64
N HIS A 20 6.85 -1.46 -2.03
CA HIS A 20 7.37 -0.81 -0.82
C HIS A 20 7.45 -1.77 0.36
N LEU A 21 6.42 -2.61 0.55
CA LEU A 21 6.42 -3.59 1.62
C LEU A 21 7.50 -4.65 1.43
N ASP A 22 7.67 -5.15 0.21
CA ASP A 22 8.69 -6.14 -0.11
C ASP A 22 10.10 -5.57 0.11
N ALA A 23 10.33 -4.34 -0.35
CA ALA A 23 11.62 -3.68 -0.18
C ALA A 23 11.98 -3.46 1.29
N ALA A 24 10.98 -3.23 2.14
CA ALA A 24 11.17 -3.04 3.57
C ALA A 24 11.21 -4.36 4.34
N GLY A 25 10.95 -5.49 3.68
CA GLY A 25 10.98 -6.79 4.33
C GLY A 25 9.74 -7.13 5.14
N TYR A 26 8.63 -6.45 4.90
CA TYR A 26 7.38 -6.76 5.59
C TYR A 26 6.64 -7.91 4.93
N THR A 27 6.03 -8.75 5.77
CA THR A 27 5.16 -9.83 5.32
C THR A 27 3.72 -9.31 5.30
N TYR A 28 2.96 -9.69 4.29
CA TYR A 28 1.57 -9.30 4.18
C TYR A 28 0.76 -10.40 3.51
N GLU A 29 -0.55 -10.38 3.73
CA GLU A 29 -1.49 -11.30 3.13
C GLU A 29 -2.48 -10.53 2.27
N GLY A 30 -2.96 -11.16 1.22
CA GLY A 30 -3.90 -10.56 0.27
C GLY A 30 -3.26 -10.36 -1.10
N PRO A 31 -3.88 -9.56 -1.96
CA PRO A 31 -5.04 -8.69 -1.70
C PRO A 31 -6.34 -9.47 -1.50
N ILE A 32 -7.15 -9.01 -0.55
CA ILE A 32 -8.47 -9.58 -0.27
C ILE A 32 -9.51 -8.61 -0.83
N PRO A 33 -10.40 -9.05 -1.74
CA PRO A 33 -11.42 -8.16 -2.29
C PRO A 33 -12.30 -7.59 -1.18
N PHE A 34 -12.54 -6.28 -1.23
CA PHE A 34 -13.36 -5.58 -0.24
C PHE A 34 -14.56 -4.93 -0.88
N THR A 35 -14.34 -3.99 -1.81
CA THR A 35 -15.38 -3.38 -2.61
C THR A 35 -14.90 -3.34 -4.06
N PRO A 36 -15.78 -3.11 -5.04
CA PRO A 36 -15.34 -2.98 -6.43
C PRO A 36 -14.22 -1.92 -6.57
N GLY A 37 -13.07 -2.34 -7.07
CA GLY A 37 -11.93 -1.47 -7.25
C GLY A 37 -11.05 -1.26 -6.04
N THR A 38 -11.37 -1.89 -4.89
CA THR A 38 -10.63 -1.73 -3.65
C THR A 38 -10.37 -3.09 -3.01
N SER A 39 -9.17 -3.27 -2.48
CA SER A 39 -8.78 -4.51 -1.80
C SER A 39 -8.10 -4.20 -0.48
N ILE A 40 -8.00 -5.22 0.37
CA ILE A 40 -7.36 -5.10 1.67
C ILE A 40 -6.05 -5.89 1.67
N LEU A 41 -4.97 -5.25 2.12
CA LEU A 41 -3.72 -5.91 2.43
C LEU A 41 -3.61 -6.02 3.95
N GLN A 42 -3.40 -7.24 4.45
CA GLN A 42 -3.15 -7.46 5.88
C GLN A 42 -1.65 -7.49 6.10
N VAL A 43 -1.12 -6.38 6.58
CA VAL A 43 0.31 -6.21 6.80
C VAL A 43 0.68 -6.66 8.21
N ARG A 44 1.70 -7.49 8.33
CA ARG A 44 2.22 -7.91 9.63
C ARG A 44 3.33 -6.97 10.04
N TYR A 45 3.27 -6.48 11.27
CA TYR A 45 4.26 -5.56 11.79
C TYR A 45 4.46 -5.75 13.30
N GLU A 46 5.60 -5.33 13.81
CA GLU A 46 5.87 -5.35 15.25
C GLU A 46 5.65 -3.97 15.86
N TRP A 47 6.09 -2.93 15.16
CA TRP A 47 6.05 -1.55 15.64
C TRP A 47 5.38 -0.65 14.60
N VAL A 48 4.34 0.06 15.02
CA VAL A 48 3.64 1.00 14.15
C VAL A 48 4.58 2.06 13.60
N ARG A 49 5.50 2.55 14.42
CA ARG A 49 6.47 3.58 14.03
C ARG A 49 7.36 3.15 12.86
N ASP A 50 7.58 1.83 12.69
CA ASP A 50 8.41 1.31 11.60
C ASP A 50 7.59 1.06 10.34
N ALA A 51 6.33 0.65 10.50
CA ALA A 51 5.44 0.37 9.38
C ALA A 51 4.82 1.64 8.77
N GLN A 52 4.51 2.63 9.59
CA GLN A 52 3.84 3.84 9.16
C GLN A 52 4.59 4.59 8.05
N PRO A 53 5.91 4.83 8.16
CA PRO A 53 6.65 5.52 7.09
C PRO A 53 6.61 4.78 5.76
N ILE A 54 6.57 3.45 5.78
CA ILE A 54 6.53 2.63 4.57
C ILE A 54 5.20 2.84 3.84
N ILE A 55 4.11 2.81 4.59
CA ILE A 55 2.77 3.01 4.02
C ILE A 55 2.62 4.44 3.51
N GLU A 56 3.12 5.42 4.25
CA GLU A 56 3.09 6.82 3.84
C GLU A 56 3.89 7.06 2.56
N ALA A 57 5.06 6.43 2.44
CA ALA A 57 5.89 6.53 1.25
C ALA A 57 5.17 5.92 0.03
N ALA A 58 4.50 4.79 0.21
CA ALA A 58 3.73 4.16 -0.86
C ALA A 58 2.57 5.05 -1.31
N GLN A 59 1.85 5.64 -0.38
CA GLN A 59 0.76 6.54 -0.70
C GLN A 59 1.25 7.78 -1.44
N ARG A 60 2.38 8.33 -1.01
CA ARG A 60 2.99 9.49 -1.67
C ARG A 60 3.35 9.19 -3.12
N GLU A 61 3.95 8.04 -3.37
CA GLU A 61 4.27 7.63 -4.74
C GLU A 61 3.01 7.49 -5.58
N CYS A 62 1.94 6.94 -5.03
CA CYS A 62 0.66 6.83 -5.73
C CYS A 62 0.09 8.18 -6.13
N VAL A 63 0.16 9.16 -5.24
CA VAL A 63 -0.32 10.53 -5.52
C VAL A 63 0.52 11.15 -6.64
N GLU A 64 1.83 11.00 -6.59
CA GLU A 64 2.73 11.53 -7.62
C GLU A 64 2.44 10.92 -8.98
N ARG A 65 2.24 9.60 -9.04
CA ARG A 65 1.93 8.90 -10.29
C ARG A 65 0.58 9.35 -10.86
N ARG A 66 -0.41 9.57 -10.00
CA ARG A 66 -1.71 10.03 -10.43
C ARG A 66 -1.63 11.43 -11.03
N GLU A 67 -0.81 12.30 -10.45
CA GLU A 67 -0.60 13.64 -10.99
C GLU A 67 0.08 13.59 -12.36
N GLU A 68 1.07 12.71 -12.53
CA GLU A 68 1.73 12.52 -13.82
C GLU A 68 0.78 12.04 -14.89
N LEU A 69 -0.08 11.07 -14.56
CA LEU A 69 -1.08 10.54 -15.49
C LEU A 69 -2.09 11.63 -15.89
N THR A 70 -2.50 12.46 -14.92
CA THR A 70 -3.43 13.54 -15.18
C THR A 70 -2.80 14.60 -16.09
N ARG A 71 -1.52 14.89 -15.91
CA ARG A 71 -0.79 15.84 -16.76
C ARG A 71 -0.61 15.29 -18.18
N ALA A 72 -0.41 14.00 -18.31
CA ALA A 72 -0.21 13.37 -19.62
C ALA A 72 -1.48 13.40 -20.47
N GLU A 73 -2.65 13.51 -19.87
CA GLU A 73 -3.92 13.60 -20.57
C GLU A 73 -4.23 15.01 -21.07
N ASP A 74 -3.58 16.01 -20.54
CA ASP A 74 -3.71 17.39 -20.97
C ASP A 74 -2.83 17.62 -22.20
#